data_0d851050401971a4fa1abb84366970ad
#
_entry.id   0d851050401971a4fa1abb84366970ad
#
_cell.length_a   1.000
_cell.length_b   1.000
_cell.length_c   1.000
_cell.angle_alpha   90.00
_cell.angle_beta   90.00
_cell.angle_gamma   90.00
#
_symmetry.space_group_name_H-M   'P 1'
#
loop_
_entity.id
_entity.type
_entity.pdbx_description
1 polymer ?
#
loop_
_entity_poly.entity_id
_entity_poly.type
_entity_poly.pdbx_seq_one_letter_code
_entity_poly.pdbx_strand_id
1 'polypeptide(L)'
;IRDRDKEQFLRNIQEEDNNSLRTGAANRILQLLQRQRYNNNEDSVKRWIWELCQNAKDVCNDSGKVKIRIDLDESNKRVIFRHNGRAFSLANVMSLINQSSSKDRDDETERTSGKFGTGFLTTHLLSEIVNISGILETEPENYSRFRISLDRTGHDKKEIIAALEKAVSQLQECQSMLVSDYDKYAYNTIFEYELDEDGIEVAQQGIENLRVSAPFVLSMLSDIEEITLEATGENYKYSRQYNCGLANSLVHEIIYVSSTETKKIYILNLTEENTTISIALEGGESGWYIMPYAKQQSRLFCDFPLIGTEDFPFPVLVCARDFNPTEPRDGIFLTCQSRSKIDDEIQQNRDIIERACELYKKLLEYVAEKRWNGIYNITKINSYGSKNWYDNEWLEDIVNNCKYTILHTPIICTGNGSMMALQDDFEYEQVFIISESKEEIREKEWDLLSVIMPEKIPCREDMHNWYNSLWNNCNKYNFCLLYTSDAADDL
;
A
#
# COMPACT_ATOMS: atom_id res chain seq x y z
N ILE A 1 -21.33 45.60 -37.68
CA ILE A 1 -21.61 44.33 -38.34
C ILE A 1 -20.38 43.45 -38.30
N ARG A 2 -19.17 43.94 -38.70
CA ARG A 2 -17.94 43.15 -38.70
C ARG A 2 -17.47 42.63 -37.31
N ASP A 3 -17.71 43.39 -36.24
CA ASP A 3 -17.28 42.98 -34.89
C ASP A 3 -18.18 41.89 -34.32
N ARG A 4 -19.53 41.96 -34.54
CA ARG A 4 -20.47 40.90 -34.17
C ARG A 4 -20.19 39.61 -34.93
N ASP A 5 -19.85 39.68 -36.19
CA ASP A 5 -19.54 38.51 -37.00
C ASP A 5 -18.23 37.83 -36.49
N LYS A 6 -17.26 38.64 -36.05
CA LYS A 6 -16.00 38.16 -35.47
C LYS A 6 -16.21 37.53 -34.10
N GLU A 7 -17.00 38.10 -33.23
CA GLU A 7 -17.37 37.52 -31.93
C GLU A 7 -18.15 36.22 -32.12
N GLN A 8 -19.09 36.17 -33.05
CA GLN A 8 -19.82 34.93 -33.33
C GLN A 8 -18.91 33.83 -33.89
N PHE A 9 -17.97 34.17 -34.74
CA PHE A 9 -17.01 33.23 -35.27
C PHE A 9 -16.07 32.69 -34.19
N LEU A 10 -15.60 33.54 -33.27
CA LEU A 10 -14.80 33.12 -32.12
C LEU A 10 -15.58 32.20 -31.17
N ARG A 11 -16.85 32.49 -30.91
CA ARG A 11 -17.74 31.61 -30.13
C ARG A 11 -17.91 30.24 -30.79
N ASN A 12 -18.12 30.23 -32.11
CA ASN A 12 -18.26 28.97 -32.85
C ASN A 12 -16.97 28.12 -32.78
N ILE A 13 -15.79 28.76 -32.86
CA ILE A 13 -14.50 28.05 -32.69
C ILE A 13 -14.41 27.46 -31.27
N GLN A 14 -14.76 28.23 -30.24
CA GLN A 14 -14.73 27.75 -28.86
C GLN A 14 -15.73 26.60 -28.62
N GLU A 15 -16.93 26.67 -29.24
CA GLU A 15 -17.93 25.60 -29.16
C GLU A 15 -17.43 24.32 -29.83
N GLU A 16 -16.81 24.41 -31.01
CA GLU A 16 -16.25 23.25 -31.71
C GLU A 16 -15.04 22.66 -30.96
N ASP A 17 -14.19 23.49 -30.40
CA ASP A 17 -13.06 23.02 -29.58
C ASP A 17 -13.54 22.30 -28.31
N ASN A 18 -14.52 22.87 -27.61
CA ASN A 18 -15.14 22.22 -26.45
C ASN A 18 -15.83 20.90 -26.82
N ASN A 19 -16.51 20.82 -27.96
CA ASN A 19 -17.14 19.61 -28.43
C ASN A 19 -16.12 18.52 -28.76
N SER A 20 -15.00 18.91 -29.36
CA SER A 20 -13.89 18.02 -29.65
C SER A 20 -13.26 17.46 -28.37
N LEU A 21 -12.99 18.31 -27.37
CA LEU A 21 -12.47 17.92 -26.06
C LEU A 21 -13.40 16.95 -25.31
N ARG A 22 -14.72 17.25 -25.28
CA ARG A 22 -15.73 16.39 -24.64
C ARG A 22 -15.84 15.04 -25.34
N THR A 23 -15.78 15.04 -26.65
CA THR A 23 -15.78 13.82 -27.46
C THR A 23 -14.57 12.94 -27.14
N GLY A 24 -13.37 13.53 -27.05
CA GLY A 24 -12.17 12.84 -26.65
C GLY A 24 -12.24 12.27 -25.22
N ALA A 25 -12.75 13.08 -24.28
CA ALA A 25 -12.99 12.65 -22.91
C ALA A 25 -13.98 11.48 -22.81
N ALA A 26 -15.14 11.57 -23.50
CA ALA A 26 -16.14 10.52 -23.50
C ALA A 26 -15.61 9.19 -24.07
N ASN A 27 -14.87 9.24 -25.16
CA ASN A 27 -14.25 8.04 -25.74
C ASN A 27 -13.26 7.39 -24.76
N ARG A 28 -12.41 8.18 -24.09
CA ARG A 28 -11.48 7.70 -23.08
C ARG A 28 -12.20 7.06 -21.90
N ILE A 29 -13.21 7.73 -21.35
CA ILE A 29 -14.03 7.22 -20.23
C ILE A 29 -14.65 5.89 -20.61
N LEU A 30 -15.30 5.77 -21.77
CA LEU A 30 -15.90 4.51 -22.22
C LEU A 30 -14.89 3.37 -22.34
N GLN A 31 -13.72 3.64 -22.90
CA GLN A 31 -12.66 2.62 -23.00
C GLN A 31 -12.20 2.16 -21.62
N LEU A 32 -12.02 3.08 -20.68
CA LEU A 32 -11.59 2.77 -19.33
C LEU A 32 -12.67 2.00 -18.55
N LEU A 33 -13.93 2.41 -18.66
CA LEU A 33 -15.06 1.69 -18.05
C LEU A 33 -15.22 0.28 -18.62
N GLN A 34 -15.05 0.11 -19.92
CA GLN A 34 -15.06 -1.23 -20.53
C GLN A 34 -13.95 -2.09 -19.98
N ARG A 35 -12.70 -1.59 -19.93
CA ARG A 35 -11.56 -2.32 -19.35
C ARG A 35 -11.83 -2.71 -17.89
N GLN A 36 -12.38 -1.80 -17.08
CA GLN A 36 -12.69 -2.04 -15.69
C GLN A 36 -13.77 -3.13 -15.51
N ARG A 37 -14.85 -3.08 -16.29
CA ARG A 37 -15.92 -4.08 -16.27
C ARG A 37 -15.43 -5.48 -16.68
N TYR A 38 -14.44 -5.57 -17.59
CA TYR A 38 -13.86 -6.85 -18.01
C TYR A 38 -12.77 -7.38 -17.06
N ASN A 39 -12.03 -6.49 -16.40
CA ASN A 39 -10.89 -6.85 -15.53
C ASN A 39 -11.24 -6.75 -14.04
N ASN A 40 -12.50 -6.86 -13.67
CA ASN A 40 -12.92 -6.82 -12.27
C ASN A 40 -12.45 -8.10 -11.56
N ASN A 41 -11.36 -8.00 -10.81
CA ASN A 41 -10.79 -9.07 -9.99
C ASN A 41 -10.87 -8.67 -8.51
N GLU A 42 -10.69 -9.65 -7.61
CA GLU A 42 -10.73 -9.44 -6.15
C GLU A 42 -9.76 -8.36 -5.67
N ASP A 43 -8.66 -8.12 -6.38
CA ASP A 43 -7.66 -7.13 -6.00
C ASP A 43 -8.07 -5.71 -6.42
N SER A 44 -8.78 -5.56 -7.55
CA SER A 44 -9.19 -4.24 -8.03
C SER A 44 -10.17 -3.54 -7.09
N VAL A 45 -11.03 -4.31 -6.41
CA VAL A 45 -12.07 -3.78 -5.51
C VAL A 45 -11.51 -3.14 -4.23
N LYS A 46 -10.28 -3.45 -3.85
CA LYS A 46 -9.63 -2.88 -2.65
C LYS A 46 -8.93 -1.55 -2.91
N ARG A 47 -8.79 -1.11 -4.18
CA ARG A 47 -7.94 0.03 -4.55
C ARG A 47 -8.58 1.39 -4.36
N TRP A 48 -9.90 1.48 -4.43
CA TRP A 48 -10.61 2.74 -4.39
C TRP A 48 -10.18 3.64 -3.23
N ILE A 49 -9.95 3.05 -2.06
CA ILE A 49 -9.60 3.77 -0.84
C ILE A 49 -8.20 4.40 -0.92
N TRP A 50 -7.25 3.69 -1.52
CA TRP A 50 -5.88 4.16 -1.67
C TRP A 50 -5.75 5.21 -2.76
N GLU A 51 -6.55 5.13 -3.82
CA GLU A 51 -6.62 6.17 -4.84
C GLU A 51 -7.15 7.49 -4.26
N LEU A 52 -8.15 7.44 -3.39
CA LEU A 52 -8.65 8.62 -2.68
C LEU A 52 -7.63 9.14 -1.65
N CYS A 53 -6.95 8.25 -0.93
CA CYS A 53 -5.88 8.64 -0.01
C CYS A 53 -4.70 9.30 -0.74
N GLN A 54 -4.33 8.78 -1.91
CA GLN A 54 -3.29 9.35 -2.74
C GLN A 54 -3.68 10.75 -3.25
N ASN A 55 -4.91 10.90 -3.75
CA ASN A 55 -5.41 12.20 -4.18
C ASN A 55 -5.43 13.22 -3.03
N ALA A 56 -5.82 12.80 -1.83
CA ALA A 56 -5.78 13.64 -0.63
C ALA A 56 -4.35 14.08 -0.27
N LYS A 57 -3.38 13.15 -0.31
CA LYS A 57 -1.97 13.44 -0.06
C LYS A 57 -1.38 14.44 -1.07
N ASP A 58 -1.74 14.32 -2.34
CA ASP A 58 -1.23 15.20 -3.40
C ASP A 58 -1.71 16.65 -3.26
N VAL A 59 -2.70 16.92 -2.41
CA VAL A 59 -3.27 18.24 -2.17
C VAL A 59 -3.22 18.65 -0.69
N CYS A 60 -2.12 18.34 0.00
CA CYS A 60 -1.91 18.78 1.39
C CYS A 60 -2.26 20.25 1.58
N ASN A 61 -2.76 20.61 2.76
CA ASN A 61 -3.06 21.99 3.15
C ASN A 61 -1.79 22.81 3.39
N ASP A 62 -1.94 24.07 3.77
CA ASP A 62 -0.83 25.03 3.97
C ASP A 62 0.20 24.58 5.04
N SER A 63 -0.15 23.62 5.92
CA SER A 63 0.79 23.01 6.86
C SER A 63 1.64 21.88 6.26
N GLY A 64 1.44 21.54 4.99
CA GLY A 64 2.05 20.37 4.34
C GLY A 64 1.51 19.04 4.83
N LYS A 65 0.31 19.04 5.44
CA LYS A 65 -0.34 17.86 6.01
C LYS A 65 -1.75 17.68 5.45
N VAL A 66 -2.25 16.44 5.60
CA VAL A 66 -3.64 16.13 5.31
C VAL A 66 -4.20 15.17 6.37
N LYS A 67 -5.46 15.39 6.75
CA LYS A 67 -6.28 14.48 7.52
C LYS A 67 -7.34 13.87 6.63
N ILE A 68 -7.57 12.57 6.80
CA ILE A 68 -8.51 11.79 6.00
C ILE A 68 -9.58 11.23 6.95
N ARG A 69 -10.84 11.30 6.53
CA ARG A 69 -11.97 10.68 7.21
C ARG A 69 -12.82 9.89 6.21
N ILE A 70 -13.13 8.67 6.58
CA ILE A 70 -13.93 7.74 5.79
C ILE A 70 -15.10 7.28 6.65
N ASP A 71 -16.31 7.46 6.16
CA ASP A 71 -17.52 7.02 6.84
C ASP A 71 -18.24 5.99 5.93
N LEU A 72 -18.45 4.78 6.44
CA LEU A 72 -19.30 3.76 5.80
C LEU A 72 -20.60 3.62 6.60
N ASP A 73 -21.69 4.06 6.03
CA ASP A 73 -23.04 3.90 6.54
C ASP A 73 -23.77 2.83 5.74
N GLU A 74 -23.72 1.58 6.19
CA GLU A 74 -24.36 0.46 5.52
C GLU A 74 -25.89 0.57 5.57
N SER A 75 -26.45 1.19 6.62
CA SER A 75 -27.89 1.36 6.78
C SER A 75 -28.47 2.29 5.71
N ASN A 76 -27.74 3.36 5.39
CA ASN A 76 -28.10 4.30 4.32
C ASN A 76 -27.37 4.00 3.02
N LYS A 77 -26.65 2.86 2.93
CA LYS A 77 -25.91 2.40 1.74
C LYS A 77 -25.03 3.51 1.17
N ARG A 78 -24.10 4.03 1.97
CA ARG A 78 -23.32 5.20 1.59
C ARG A 78 -21.90 5.14 2.13
N VAL A 79 -20.94 5.51 1.27
CA VAL A 79 -19.56 5.84 1.66
C VAL A 79 -19.33 7.33 1.47
N ILE A 80 -18.70 7.96 2.47
CA ILE A 80 -18.27 9.34 2.38
C ILE A 80 -16.78 9.40 2.74
N PHE A 81 -15.98 9.82 1.77
CA PHE A 81 -14.56 10.10 1.95
C PHE A 81 -14.35 11.61 2.06
N ARG A 82 -13.65 12.06 3.09
CA ARG A 82 -13.38 13.48 3.34
C ARG A 82 -11.90 13.70 3.58
N HIS A 83 -11.41 14.85 3.16
CA HIS A 83 -10.09 15.33 3.56
C HIS A 83 -10.04 16.84 3.73
N ASN A 84 -9.03 17.33 4.48
CA ASN A 84 -8.80 18.74 4.74
C ASN A 84 -7.66 19.33 3.90
N GLY A 85 -7.47 18.80 2.69
CA GLY A 85 -6.52 19.35 1.73
C GLY A 85 -6.92 20.74 1.25
N ARG A 86 -6.03 21.37 0.47
CA ARG A 86 -6.26 22.71 -0.10
C ARG A 86 -7.48 22.75 -1.01
N ALA A 87 -7.99 23.96 -1.24
CA ALA A 87 -9.08 24.21 -2.17
C ALA A 87 -8.73 23.74 -3.59
N PHE A 88 -9.75 23.39 -4.37
CA PHE A 88 -9.60 23.05 -5.78
C PHE A 88 -9.31 24.28 -6.63
N SER A 89 -8.46 24.15 -7.63
CA SER A 89 -8.44 25.05 -8.77
C SER A 89 -9.48 24.62 -9.80
N LEU A 90 -9.86 25.54 -10.68
CA LEU A 90 -10.75 25.23 -11.81
C LEU A 90 -10.18 24.09 -12.68
N ALA A 91 -8.85 24.09 -12.89
CA ALA A 91 -8.18 23.05 -13.65
C ALA A 91 -8.32 21.67 -13.01
N ASN A 92 -8.23 21.57 -11.66
CA ASN A 92 -8.41 20.30 -10.93
C ASN A 92 -9.84 19.76 -11.12
N VAL A 93 -10.87 20.60 -10.96
CA VAL A 93 -12.25 20.16 -11.11
C VAL A 93 -12.55 19.74 -12.55
N MET A 94 -12.09 20.50 -13.54
CA MET A 94 -12.25 20.16 -14.95
C MET A 94 -11.52 18.86 -15.32
N SER A 95 -10.36 18.60 -14.72
CA SER A 95 -9.64 17.31 -14.90
C SER A 95 -10.41 16.13 -14.33
N LEU A 96 -11.07 16.28 -13.18
CA LEU A 96 -11.95 15.25 -12.62
C LEU A 96 -13.16 14.99 -13.55
N ILE A 97 -13.82 16.05 -14.03
CA ILE A 97 -14.96 15.93 -14.95
C ILE A 97 -14.56 15.18 -16.22
N ASN A 98 -13.45 15.60 -16.86
CA ASN A 98 -13.00 15.07 -18.15
C ASN A 98 -12.18 13.78 -18.03
N GLN A 99 -11.93 13.29 -16.81
CA GLN A 99 -11.05 12.14 -16.56
C GLN A 99 -9.70 12.31 -17.26
N SER A 100 -9.10 13.48 -17.14
CA SER A 100 -7.80 13.82 -17.69
C SER A 100 -6.79 14.03 -16.57
N SER A 101 -5.50 13.79 -16.83
CA SER A 101 -4.47 14.17 -15.88
C SER A 101 -4.31 15.68 -15.90
N SER A 102 -4.44 16.35 -14.74
CA SER A 102 -4.08 17.77 -14.60
C SER A 102 -2.56 18.00 -14.61
N LYS A 103 -1.79 16.91 -14.58
CA LYS A 103 -0.34 16.88 -14.35
C LYS A 103 0.49 16.94 -15.65
N ASP A 104 -0.16 16.90 -16.82
CA ASP A 104 0.52 16.94 -18.12
C ASP A 104 0.90 18.36 -18.60
N ARG A 105 0.64 19.41 -17.81
CA ARG A 105 0.71 20.76 -18.34
C ARG A 105 1.90 21.60 -17.92
N ASP A 106 2.52 21.39 -16.78
CA ASP A 106 3.75 22.15 -16.42
C ASP A 106 4.43 21.55 -15.19
N ASP A 107 5.69 21.22 -15.32
CA ASP A 107 6.77 20.90 -14.40
C ASP A 107 7.24 19.44 -14.37
N GLU A 108 8.38 19.25 -15.05
CA GLU A 108 9.26 18.08 -14.92
C GLU A 108 9.87 17.91 -13.52
N THR A 109 9.57 18.79 -12.56
CA THR A 109 10.21 18.83 -11.24
C THR A 109 9.40 18.23 -10.10
N GLU A 110 8.08 18.09 -10.22
CA GLU A 110 7.27 17.40 -9.21
C GLU A 110 6.83 16.01 -9.70
N ARG A 111 7.54 14.96 -9.28
CA ARG A 111 7.14 13.56 -9.44
C ARG A 111 5.92 13.29 -8.56
N THR A 112 4.74 13.56 -9.10
CA THR A 112 3.47 13.22 -8.44
C THR A 112 3.15 11.73 -8.69
N SER A 113 2.72 11.01 -7.65
CA SER A 113 2.50 9.56 -7.70
C SER A 113 1.35 9.08 -8.62
N GLY A 114 0.57 9.97 -9.23
CA GLY A 114 -0.53 9.65 -10.15
C GLY A 114 -0.17 9.84 -11.61
N LYS A 115 0.67 8.98 -12.20
CA LYS A 115 1.15 9.11 -13.59
C LYS A 115 0.06 9.02 -14.68
N PHE A 116 -1.11 8.45 -14.42
CA PHE A 116 -2.00 7.99 -15.52
C PHE A 116 -3.40 8.59 -15.55
N GLY A 117 -3.82 9.39 -14.56
CA GLY A 117 -5.19 9.95 -14.52
C GLY A 117 -6.31 8.89 -14.50
N THR A 118 -5.95 7.62 -14.45
CA THR A 118 -6.86 6.45 -14.50
C THR A 118 -7.27 5.98 -13.11
N GLY A 119 -6.47 6.31 -12.08
CA GLY A 119 -6.68 5.82 -10.72
C GLY A 119 -8.03 6.20 -10.14
N PHE A 120 -8.47 7.44 -10.34
CA PHE A 120 -9.77 7.88 -9.83
C PHE A 120 -10.95 7.05 -10.38
N LEU A 121 -10.82 6.47 -11.58
CA LEU A 121 -11.87 5.64 -12.15
C LEU A 121 -12.14 4.36 -11.32
N THR A 122 -11.14 3.84 -10.61
CA THR A 122 -11.32 2.66 -9.75
C THR A 122 -12.28 2.93 -8.60
N THR A 123 -12.48 4.20 -8.23
CA THR A 123 -13.45 4.58 -7.20
C THR A 123 -14.88 4.37 -7.66
N HIS A 124 -15.13 4.33 -8.97
CA HIS A 124 -16.43 4.01 -9.54
C HIS A 124 -16.83 2.52 -9.42
N LEU A 125 -15.95 1.67 -8.85
CA LEU A 125 -16.34 0.34 -8.36
C LEU A 125 -17.26 0.41 -7.14
N LEU A 126 -17.20 1.50 -6.36
CA LEU A 126 -18.16 1.74 -5.27
C LEU A 126 -19.55 2.09 -5.80
N SER A 127 -19.59 2.98 -6.78
CA SER A 127 -20.80 3.44 -7.42
C SER A 127 -20.46 4.09 -8.76
N GLU A 128 -21.27 3.87 -9.77
CA GLU A 128 -21.09 4.54 -11.07
C GLU A 128 -21.32 6.06 -11.00
N ILE A 129 -21.91 6.55 -9.89
CA ILE A 129 -22.12 7.99 -9.64
C ILE A 129 -21.38 8.38 -8.37
N VAL A 130 -20.54 9.41 -8.47
CA VAL A 130 -19.91 10.05 -7.30
C VAL A 130 -20.31 11.51 -7.21
N ASN A 131 -20.78 11.93 -6.04
CA ASN A 131 -21.07 13.32 -5.74
C ASN A 131 -19.84 13.94 -5.08
N ILE A 132 -19.30 15.01 -5.66
CA ILE A 132 -18.12 15.71 -5.16
C ILE A 132 -18.52 17.10 -4.70
N SER A 133 -18.19 17.43 -3.47
CA SER A 133 -18.34 18.77 -2.92
C SER A 133 -16.99 19.29 -2.44
N GLY A 134 -16.76 20.58 -2.60
CA GLY A 134 -15.50 21.18 -2.19
C GLY A 134 -15.53 22.69 -2.21
N ILE A 135 -14.38 23.27 -1.95
CA ILE A 135 -14.11 24.70 -2.10
C ILE A 135 -13.31 24.89 -3.38
N LEU A 136 -13.77 25.79 -4.24
CA LEU A 136 -13.10 26.24 -5.45
C LEU A 136 -12.47 27.59 -5.20
N GLU A 137 -11.18 27.72 -5.43
CA GLU A 137 -10.47 29.00 -5.48
C GLU A 137 -10.48 29.51 -6.91
N THR A 138 -11.26 30.54 -7.16
CA THR A 138 -11.40 31.16 -8.51
C THR A 138 -10.34 32.20 -8.77
N GLU A 139 -9.97 32.97 -7.74
CA GLU A 139 -8.90 33.95 -7.71
C GLU A 139 -8.26 33.87 -6.31
N PRO A 140 -7.03 34.36 -6.11
CA PRO A 140 -6.40 34.36 -4.78
C PRO A 140 -7.33 34.90 -3.70
N GLU A 141 -7.59 34.11 -2.67
CA GLU A 141 -8.47 34.41 -1.54
C GLU A 141 -9.98 34.57 -1.88
N ASN A 142 -10.39 34.20 -3.10
CA ASN A 142 -11.78 34.22 -3.51
C ASN A 142 -12.30 32.77 -3.65
N TYR A 143 -13.14 32.38 -2.71
CA TYR A 143 -13.59 30.99 -2.52
C TYR A 143 -15.09 30.85 -2.81
N SER A 144 -15.45 29.78 -3.53
CA SER A 144 -16.82 29.39 -3.78
C SER A 144 -17.03 27.92 -3.40
N ARG A 145 -18.20 27.59 -2.87
CA ARG A 145 -18.57 26.20 -2.62
C ARG A 145 -19.16 25.61 -3.89
N PHE A 146 -18.67 24.42 -4.28
CA PHE A 146 -19.23 23.71 -5.42
C PHE A 146 -19.73 22.32 -5.03
N ARG A 147 -20.66 21.81 -5.81
CA ARG A 147 -21.11 20.41 -5.79
C ARG A 147 -21.37 19.96 -7.22
N ILE A 148 -20.75 18.85 -7.61
CA ILE A 148 -20.92 18.23 -8.93
C ILE A 148 -21.18 16.75 -8.78
N SER A 149 -21.83 16.14 -9.77
CA SER A 149 -22.01 14.69 -9.87
C SER A 149 -21.26 14.16 -11.09
N LEU A 150 -20.32 13.25 -10.88
CA LEU A 150 -19.68 12.51 -11.95
C LEU A 150 -20.46 11.22 -12.20
N ASP A 151 -21.26 11.23 -13.24
CA ASP A 151 -22.11 10.10 -13.66
C ASP A 151 -21.38 9.30 -14.76
N ARG A 152 -21.15 8.02 -14.49
CA ARG A 152 -20.47 7.05 -15.36
C ARG A 152 -21.38 5.87 -15.74
N THR A 153 -22.70 6.01 -15.55
CA THR A 153 -23.68 4.98 -15.89
C THR A 153 -23.88 4.81 -17.39
N GLY A 154 -23.49 5.82 -18.19
CA GLY A 154 -23.67 5.82 -19.63
C GLY A 154 -22.97 4.67 -20.34
N HIS A 155 -23.66 4.06 -21.30
CA HIS A 155 -23.15 2.95 -22.12
C HIS A 155 -22.66 3.39 -23.50
N ASP A 156 -23.05 4.59 -23.92
CA ASP A 156 -22.63 5.16 -25.19
C ASP A 156 -22.03 6.57 -25.03
N LYS A 157 -21.45 7.04 -26.13
CA LYS A 157 -20.78 8.34 -26.17
C LYS A 157 -21.71 9.52 -25.89
N LYS A 158 -22.97 9.45 -26.33
CA LYS A 158 -23.94 10.55 -26.16
C LYS A 158 -24.31 10.68 -24.69
N GLU A 159 -24.54 9.56 -24.02
CA GLU A 159 -24.88 9.52 -22.59
C GLU A 159 -23.73 10.08 -21.74
N ILE A 160 -22.50 9.68 -22.04
CA ILE A 160 -21.31 10.21 -21.33
C ILE A 160 -21.13 11.71 -21.59
N ILE A 161 -21.29 12.19 -22.84
CA ILE A 161 -21.20 13.62 -23.13
C ILE A 161 -22.27 14.40 -22.34
N ALA A 162 -23.51 13.93 -22.30
CA ALA A 162 -24.58 14.56 -21.54
C ALA A 162 -24.26 14.63 -20.04
N ALA A 163 -23.66 13.56 -19.48
CA ALA A 163 -23.21 13.55 -18.09
C ALA A 163 -22.07 14.56 -17.83
N LEU A 164 -21.11 14.67 -18.74
CA LEU A 164 -20.05 15.69 -18.66
C LEU A 164 -20.61 17.12 -18.71
N GLU A 165 -21.55 17.39 -19.60
CA GLU A 165 -22.21 18.69 -19.72
C GLU A 165 -23.00 19.06 -18.46
N LYS A 166 -23.71 18.08 -17.87
CA LYS A 166 -24.42 18.26 -16.61
C LYS A 166 -23.46 18.66 -15.48
N ALA A 167 -22.33 17.96 -15.36
CA ALA A 167 -21.31 18.28 -14.34
C ALA A 167 -20.72 19.69 -14.53
N VAL A 168 -20.46 20.09 -15.78
CA VAL A 168 -20.00 21.46 -16.08
C VAL A 168 -21.05 22.50 -15.73
N SER A 169 -22.34 22.25 -16.03
CA SER A 169 -23.43 23.16 -15.67
C SER A 169 -23.55 23.32 -14.15
N GLN A 170 -23.45 22.22 -13.39
CA GLN A 170 -23.43 22.25 -11.92
C GLN A 170 -22.25 23.07 -11.40
N LEU A 171 -21.06 22.96 -12.03
CA LEU A 171 -19.92 23.76 -11.66
C LEU A 171 -20.12 25.27 -11.94
N GLN A 172 -20.79 25.62 -13.02
CA GLN A 172 -21.12 27.02 -13.35
C GLN A 172 -22.05 27.66 -12.32
N GLU A 173 -22.96 26.89 -11.73
CA GLU A 173 -23.89 27.39 -10.69
C GLU A 173 -23.15 27.80 -9.40
N CYS A 174 -21.93 27.26 -9.15
CA CYS A 174 -21.16 27.58 -7.94
C CYS A 174 -20.69 29.02 -7.86
N GLN A 175 -20.66 29.78 -8.96
CA GLN A 175 -20.25 31.19 -8.99
C GLN A 175 -21.08 32.08 -8.05
N SER A 176 -22.31 31.67 -7.73
CA SER A 176 -23.20 32.37 -6.80
C SER A 176 -23.01 31.94 -5.34
N MET A 177 -22.18 30.93 -5.06
CA MET A 177 -22.01 30.33 -3.74
C MET A 177 -20.70 30.77 -3.07
N LEU A 178 -20.51 32.09 -2.92
CA LEU A 178 -19.32 32.65 -2.26
C LEU A 178 -19.25 32.24 -0.78
N VAL A 179 -18.05 31.97 -0.31
CA VAL A 179 -17.75 31.56 1.08
C VAL A 179 -16.88 32.64 1.73
N SER A 180 -17.42 33.31 2.77
CA SER A 180 -16.69 34.32 3.53
C SER A 180 -15.81 33.73 4.63
N ASP A 181 -16.19 32.56 5.17
CA ASP A 181 -15.57 31.95 6.35
C ASP A 181 -14.95 30.59 5.98
N TYR A 182 -13.97 30.60 5.08
CA TYR A 182 -13.27 29.38 4.67
C TYR A 182 -12.23 28.97 5.72
N ASP A 183 -12.53 27.91 6.46
CA ASP A 183 -11.54 27.25 7.32
C ASP A 183 -10.71 26.26 6.50
N LYS A 184 -9.46 26.63 6.22
CA LYS A 184 -8.49 25.84 5.42
C LYS A 184 -8.14 24.47 6.04
N TYR A 185 -8.45 24.24 7.31
CA TYR A 185 -8.12 23.01 8.06
C TYR A 185 -9.33 22.11 8.29
N ALA A 186 -10.53 22.55 7.91
CA ALA A 186 -11.74 21.74 7.99
C ALA A 186 -11.81 20.72 6.83
N TYR A 187 -12.60 19.65 7.01
CA TYR A 187 -12.87 18.64 5.97
C TYR A 187 -13.77 19.21 4.87
N ASN A 188 -13.20 20.05 4.01
CA ASN A 188 -13.94 20.74 2.97
C ASN A 188 -14.15 19.90 1.71
N THR A 189 -13.25 18.99 1.40
CA THR A 189 -13.35 18.10 0.23
C THR A 189 -14.10 16.83 0.62
N ILE A 190 -15.15 16.51 -0.13
CA ILE A 190 -16.06 15.40 0.14
C ILE A 190 -16.34 14.64 -1.14
N PHE A 191 -16.11 13.33 -1.12
CA PHE A 191 -16.54 12.37 -2.14
C PHE A 191 -17.60 11.47 -1.53
N GLU A 192 -18.81 11.47 -2.10
CA GLU A 192 -19.96 10.72 -1.60
C GLU A 192 -20.44 9.74 -2.65
N TYR A 193 -20.56 8.46 -2.26
CA TYR A 193 -20.98 7.34 -3.10
C TYR A 193 -22.24 6.73 -2.51
N GLU A 194 -23.30 6.61 -3.31
CA GLU A 194 -24.49 5.83 -3.00
C GLU A 194 -24.25 4.39 -3.46
N LEU A 195 -24.37 3.43 -2.56
CA LEU A 195 -23.98 2.04 -2.80
C LEU A 195 -25.19 1.17 -3.13
N ASP A 196 -25.00 0.21 -4.00
CA ASP A 196 -25.80 -1.01 -4.07
C ASP A 196 -25.18 -2.12 -3.21
N GLU A 197 -25.65 -3.35 -3.31
CA GLU A 197 -25.12 -4.47 -2.51
C GLU A 197 -23.67 -4.78 -2.87
N ASP A 198 -23.33 -4.76 -4.16
CA ASP A 198 -21.96 -4.99 -4.64
C ASP A 198 -21.02 -3.86 -4.18
N GLY A 199 -21.51 -2.61 -4.22
CA GLY A 199 -20.77 -1.46 -3.72
C GLY A 199 -20.47 -1.52 -2.22
N ILE A 200 -21.37 -2.09 -1.41
CA ILE A 200 -21.13 -2.31 0.02
C ILE A 200 -19.99 -3.31 0.22
N GLU A 201 -19.98 -4.41 -0.53
CA GLU A 201 -18.90 -5.40 -0.46
C GLU A 201 -17.55 -4.78 -0.87
N VAL A 202 -17.52 -4.02 -1.95
CA VAL A 202 -16.34 -3.25 -2.39
C VAL A 202 -15.87 -2.30 -1.30
N ALA A 203 -16.79 -1.58 -0.65
CA ALA A 203 -16.45 -0.66 0.43
C ALA A 203 -15.80 -1.38 1.61
N GLN A 204 -16.38 -2.50 2.05
CA GLN A 204 -15.88 -3.30 3.17
C GLN A 204 -14.49 -3.87 2.89
N GLN A 205 -14.25 -4.40 1.68
CA GLN A 205 -12.94 -4.95 1.29
C GLN A 205 -11.84 -3.87 1.26
N GLY A 206 -12.14 -2.67 0.76
CA GLY A 206 -11.20 -1.55 0.80
C GLY A 206 -10.87 -1.11 2.22
N ILE A 207 -11.87 -1.03 3.09
CA ILE A 207 -11.72 -0.67 4.50
C ILE A 207 -10.88 -1.70 5.26
N GLU A 208 -11.11 -2.99 5.02
CA GLU A 208 -10.30 -4.04 5.66
C GLU A 208 -8.84 -3.96 5.24
N ASN A 209 -8.56 -3.70 3.97
CA ASN A 209 -7.19 -3.47 3.50
C ASN A 209 -6.56 -2.21 4.13
N LEU A 210 -7.35 -1.15 4.32
CA LEU A 210 -6.89 0.06 5.01
C LEU A 210 -6.47 -0.24 6.46
N ARG A 211 -7.27 -1.00 7.20
CA ARG A 211 -6.98 -1.36 8.60
C ARG A 211 -5.61 -2.04 8.75
N VAL A 212 -5.29 -2.92 7.82
CA VAL A 212 -4.03 -3.65 7.81
C VAL A 212 -2.85 -2.76 7.43
N SER A 213 -3.03 -1.88 6.46
CA SER A 213 -1.92 -1.13 5.84
C SER A 213 -1.73 0.29 6.40
N ALA A 214 -2.75 0.88 7.05
CA ALA A 214 -2.67 2.25 7.54
C ALA A 214 -1.50 2.54 8.50
N PRO A 215 -1.13 1.65 9.45
CA PRO A 215 0.02 1.90 10.30
C PRO A 215 1.33 2.03 9.52
N PHE A 216 1.54 1.20 8.50
CA PHE A 216 2.72 1.26 7.64
C PHE A 216 2.72 2.56 6.82
N VAL A 217 1.59 2.90 6.18
CA VAL A 217 1.45 4.15 5.40
C VAL A 217 1.77 5.36 6.27
N LEU A 218 1.19 5.46 7.47
CA LEU A 218 1.43 6.57 8.38
C LEU A 218 2.87 6.62 8.92
N SER A 219 3.54 5.49 9.05
CA SER A 219 4.94 5.46 9.47
C SER A 219 5.89 6.00 8.40
N MET A 220 5.55 5.81 7.11
CA MET A 220 6.39 6.20 5.98
C MET A 220 6.03 7.58 5.42
N LEU A 221 4.73 7.93 5.38
CA LEU A 221 4.23 9.18 4.80
C LEU A 221 3.95 10.21 5.88
N SER A 222 4.88 11.14 6.08
CA SER A 222 4.72 12.21 7.05
C SER A 222 3.65 13.23 6.67
N ASP A 223 3.22 13.25 5.41
CA ASP A 223 2.22 14.19 4.87
C ASP A 223 0.80 13.83 5.34
N ILE A 224 0.55 12.55 5.66
CA ILE A 224 -0.72 12.12 6.24
C ILE A 224 -0.60 12.15 7.75
N GLU A 225 -1.36 13.06 8.38
CA GLU A 225 -1.35 13.23 9.84
C GLU A 225 -2.25 12.22 10.56
N GLU A 226 -3.41 11.94 9.96
CA GLU A 226 -4.46 11.16 10.60
C GLU A 226 -5.37 10.50 9.57
N ILE A 227 -5.77 9.27 9.85
CA ILE A 227 -6.82 8.56 9.13
C ILE A 227 -7.89 8.15 10.15
N THR A 228 -9.11 8.67 9.98
CA THR A 228 -10.28 8.32 10.79
C THR A 228 -11.23 7.48 9.94
N LEU A 229 -11.69 6.38 10.50
CA LEU A 229 -12.67 5.49 9.89
C LEU A 229 -13.87 5.35 10.81
N GLU A 230 -15.07 5.58 10.27
CA GLU A 230 -16.35 5.32 10.93
C GLU A 230 -17.12 4.30 10.09
N ALA A 231 -17.30 3.10 10.62
CA ALA A 231 -17.99 2.02 9.92
C ALA A 231 -18.87 1.25 10.90
N THR A 232 -20.13 1.08 10.60
CA THR A 232 -21.16 0.25 11.26
C THR A 232 -20.96 0.06 12.78
N GLY A 233 -21.01 1.17 13.53
CA GLY A 233 -20.89 1.16 15.01
C GLY A 233 -19.46 1.10 15.56
N GLU A 234 -18.45 1.07 14.69
CA GLU A 234 -17.05 1.08 15.08
C GLU A 234 -16.36 2.34 14.54
N ASN A 235 -15.74 3.08 15.44
CA ASN A 235 -14.96 4.26 15.11
C ASN A 235 -13.49 3.97 15.39
N TYR A 236 -12.66 4.14 14.36
CA TYR A 236 -11.22 3.96 14.45
C TYR A 236 -10.50 5.23 14.00
N LYS A 237 -9.42 5.51 14.70
CA LYS A 237 -8.51 6.59 14.35
C LYS A 237 -7.08 6.10 14.43
N TYR A 238 -6.34 6.31 13.37
CA TYR A 238 -4.90 6.12 13.31
C TYR A 238 -4.21 7.47 13.20
N SER A 239 -3.22 7.74 14.03
CA SER A 239 -2.43 8.96 13.96
C SER A 239 -0.98 8.70 14.30
N ARG A 240 -0.06 9.31 13.55
CA ARG A 240 1.37 9.25 13.81
C ARG A 240 1.71 10.15 14.99
N GLN A 241 2.50 9.63 15.93
CA GLN A 241 3.07 10.44 17.00
C GLN A 241 4.44 10.93 16.62
N TYR A 242 4.64 12.23 16.73
CA TYR A 242 5.93 12.87 16.59
C TYR A 242 6.50 13.12 18.01
N ASN A 243 7.82 12.90 18.18
CA ASN A 243 8.49 13.10 19.47
C ASN A 243 7.95 12.21 20.60
N CYS A 244 7.68 10.94 20.32
CA CYS A 244 7.17 9.98 21.29
C CYS A 244 8.17 9.59 22.39
N GLY A 245 9.39 10.15 22.38
CA GLY A 245 10.44 9.87 23.39
C GLY A 245 11.09 8.50 23.26
N LEU A 246 10.86 7.78 22.16
CA LEU A 246 11.56 6.52 21.88
C LEU A 246 13.04 6.79 21.64
N ALA A 247 13.91 6.04 22.30
CA ALA A 247 15.36 6.13 22.10
C ALA A 247 15.75 5.64 20.70
N ASN A 248 14.97 4.73 20.12
CA ASN A 248 15.20 4.20 18.78
C ASN A 248 14.50 5.07 17.71
N SER A 249 15.28 5.88 17.00
CA SER A 249 14.77 6.77 15.95
C SER A 249 14.22 6.04 14.71
N LEU A 250 14.49 4.74 14.55
CA LEU A 250 13.98 3.92 13.44
C LEU A 250 12.54 3.44 13.70
N VAL A 251 12.08 3.51 14.95
CA VAL A 251 10.76 3.06 15.35
C VAL A 251 9.78 4.24 15.39
N HIS A 252 8.67 4.09 14.67
CA HIS A 252 7.58 5.05 14.62
C HIS A 252 6.40 4.56 15.45
N GLU A 253 5.86 5.43 16.29
CA GLU A 253 4.68 5.15 17.08
C GLU A 253 3.42 5.64 16.36
N ILE A 254 2.48 4.75 16.14
CA ILE A 254 1.16 5.04 15.60
C ILE A 254 0.14 4.79 16.71
N ILE A 255 -0.64 5.81 17.04
CA ILE A 255 -1.73 5.67 18.00
C ILE A 255 -2.97 5.18 17.24
N TYR A 256 -3.50 4.06 17.70
CA TYR A 256 -4.80 3.55 17.31
C TYR A 256 -5.80 3.83 18.45
N VAL A 257 -6.90 4.46 18.10
CA VAL A 257 -8.00 4.76 19.03
C VAL A 257 -9.28 4.17 18.44
N SER A 258 -10.00 3.41 19.24
CA SER A 258 -11.37 2.96 18.92
C SER A 258 -12.32 3.37 20.06
N SER A 259 -13.59 3.04 19.90
CA SER A 259 -14.59 3.24 20.97
C SER A 259 -14.31 2.43 22.24
N THR A 260 -13.55 1.34 22.13
CA THR A 260 -13.31 0.38 23.21
C THR A 260 -11.88 0.40 23.74
N GLU A 261 -10.90 0.79 22.93
CA GLU A 261 -9.50 0.73 23.32
C GLU A 261 -8.65 1.84 22.69
N THR A 262 -7.54 2.13 23.35
CA THR A 262 -6.43 2.90 22.78
C THR A 262 -5.18 2.05 22.88
N LYS A 263 -4.52 1.81 21.75
CA LYS A 263 -3.27 1.06 21.72
C LYS A 263 -2.21 1.76 20.87
N LYS A 264 -0.97 1.40 21.14
CA LYS A 264 0.18 1.84 20.36
C LYS A 264 0.59 0.74 19.41
N ILE A 265 0.79 1.10 18.16
CA ILE A 265 1.34 0.24 17.12
C ILE A 265 2.70 0.82 16.78
N TYR A 266 3.72 -0.02 16.72
CA TYR A 266 5.07 0.40 16.43
C TYR A 266 5.52 -0.18 15.10
N ILE A 267 6.09 0.68 14.26
CA ILE A 267 6.65 0.28 12.96
C ILE A 267 8.10 0.67 12.93
N LEU A 268 8.97 -0.29 12.70
CA LEU A 268 10.37 -0.03 12.39
C LEU A 268 10.53 0.14 10.89
N ASN A 269 11.13 1.26 10.49
CA ASN A 269 11.51 1.56 9.12
C ASN A 269 13.02 1.63 9.02
N LEU A 270 13.61 0.80 8.17
CA LEU A 270 15.01 0.90 7.79
C LEU A 270 15.08 1.41 6.35
N THR A 271 15.70 2.58 6.19
CA THR A 271 15.73 3.29 4.91
C THR A 271 17.16 3.52 4.45
N GLU A 272 17.41 3.27 3.17
CA GLU A 272 18.64 3.64 2.49
C GLU A 272 18.27 4.23 1.12
N GLU A 273 18.78 5.42 0.83
CA GLU A 273 18.39 6.22 -0.33
C GLU A 273 16.85 6.36 -0.44
N ASN A 274 16.25 5.76 -1.49
CA ASN A 274 14.81 5.79 -1.78
C ASN A 274 14.08 4.49 -1.44
N THR A 275 14.77 3.53 -0.79
CA THR A 275 14.21 2.21 -0.45
C THR A 275 14.03 2.09 1.05
N THR A 276 12.86 1.68 1.48
CA THR A 276 12.51 1.44 2.88
C THR A 276 12.00 0.02 3.03
N ILE A 277 12.51 -0.71 4.03
CA ILE A 277 11.85 -1.93 4.50
C ILE A 277 11.20 -1.68 5.85
N SER A 278 10.07 -2.33 6.11
CA SER A 278 9.24 -2.05 7.29
C SER A 278 8.76 -3.32 7.95
N ILE A 279 8.80 -3.33 9.29
CA ILE A 279 8.24 -4.41 10.12
C ILE A 279 7.38 -3.82 11.24
N ALA A 280 6.34 -4.54 11.65
CA ALA A 280 5.52 -4.16 12.79
C ALA A 280 6.08 -4.77 14.08
N LEU A 281 5.97 -4.01 15.17
CA LEU A 281 6.49 -4.36 16.48
C LEU A 281 5.41 -4.24 17.55
N GLU A 282 5.50 -5.07 18.58
CA GLU A 282 4.76 -5.00 19.81
C GLU A 282 5.71 -4.93 21.01
N GLY A 283 5.29 -4.32 22.13
CA GLY A 283 6.10 -4.22 23.35
C GLY A 283 6.64 -2.81 23.58
N GLY A 284 7.91 -2.69 23.91
CA GLY A 284 8.56 -1.42 24.21
C GLY A 284 10.06 -1.57 24.33
N GLU A 285 10.76 -0.50 24.81
CA GLU A 285 12.21 -0.45 24.89
C GLU A 285 12.85 -1.55 25.77
N SER A 286 12.09 -2.13 26.69
CA SER A 286 12.52 -3.26 27.52
C SER A 286 12.54 -4.60 26.80
N GLY A 287 11.94 -4.68 25.62
CA GLY A 287 11.90 -5.88 24.76
C GLY A 287 10.85 -5.73 23.66
N TRP A 288 11.30 -5.85 22.43
CA TRP A 288 10.44 -5.81 21.25
C TRP A 288 10.12 -7.22 20.77
N TYR A 289 8.87 -7.40 20.33
CA TYR A 289 8.41 -8.57 19.62
C TYR A 289 8.05 -8.19 18.19
N ILE A 290 8.63 -8.88 17.22
CA ILE A 290 8.35 -8.67 15.79
C ILE A 290 7.04 -9.36 15.44
N MET A 291 6.06 -8.60 14.99
CA MET A 291 4.73 -9.09 14.64
C MET A 291 4.72 -9.79 13.28
N PRO A 292 3.92 -10.85 13.11
CA PRO A 292 3.69 -11.42 11.78
C PRO A 292 2.89 -10.45 10.92
N TYR A 293 3.11 -10.50 9.60
CA TYR A 293 2.24 -9.79 8.66
C TYR A 293 0.87 -10.46 8.55
N ALA A 294 -0.17 -9.65 8.44
CA ALA A 294 -1.49 -10.15 8.08
C ALA A 294 -1.46 -10.82 6.68
N LYS A 295 -2.33 -11.80 6.46
CA LYS A 295 -2.38 -12.54 5.19
C LYS A 295 -2.64 -11.60 3.99
N GLN A 296 -3.48 -10.60 4.18
CA GLN A 296 -3.84 -9.61 3.15
C GLN A 296 -2.90 -8.39 3.10
N GLN A 297 -1.74 -8.45 3.78
CA GLN A 297 -0.77 -7.37 3.75
C GLN A 297 0.03 -7.38 2.46
N SER A 298 -0.13 -6.35 1.63
CA SER A 298 0.72 -6.13 0.45
C SER A 298 2.18 -6.03 0.86
N ARG A 299 3.07 -6.64 0.07
CA ARG A 299 4.52 -6.65 0.31
C ARG A 299 5.24 -5.49 -0.34
N LEU A 300 4.69 -4.94 -1.42
CA LEU A 300 5.27 -3.81 -2.13
C LEU A 300 4.39 -2.57 -1.98
N PHE A 301 5.04 -1.43 -1.70
CA PHE A 301 4.42 -0.13 -1.58
C PHE A 301 5.13 0.86 -2.51
N CYS A 302 4.33 1.64 -3.25
CA CYS A 302 4.79 2.82 -3.97
C CYS A 302 4.09 4.03 -3.33
N ASP A 303 4.60 4.52 -2.20
CA ASP A 303 3.92 5.34 -1.19
C ASP A 303 2.73 4.62 -0.54
N PHE A 304 1.83 4.05 -1.32
CA PHE A 304 0.67 3.26 -0.90
C PHE A 304 0.80 1.80 -1.33
N PRO A 305 0.03 0.89 -0.70
CA PRO A 305 0.12 -0.53 -1.02
C PRO A 305 -0.19 -0.81 -2.50
N LEU A 306 0.62 -1.65 -3.12
CA LEU A 306 0.33 -2.24 -4.42
C LEU A 306 -0.47 -3.52 -4.20
N ILE A 307 -1.79 -3.41 -4.35
CA ILE A 307 -2.74 -4.49 -4.10
C ILE A 307 -2.54 -5.60 -5.13
N GLY A 308 -2.40 -6.84 -4.66
CA GLY A 308 -2.03 -7.99 -5.49
C GLY A 308 -0.56 -8.41 -5.30
N THR A 309 0.16 -7.80 -4.33
CA THR A 309 1.55 -8.16 -4.00
C THR A 309 1.66 -8.89 -2.66
N GLU A 310 0.56 -9.42 -2.12
CA GLU A 310 0.50 -10.09 -0.82
C GLU A 310 1.33 -11.38 -0.81
N ASP A 311 1.47 -12.03 -1.96
CA ASP A 311 2.26 -13.24 -2.20
C ASP A 311 3.66 -12.96 -2.77
N PHE A 312 4.07 -11.69 -2.91
CA PHE A 312 5.41 -11.37 -3.39
C PHE A 312 6.47 -12.03 -2.51
N PRO A 313 7.45 -12.75 -3.09
CA PRO A 313 8.34 -13.64 -2.33
C PRO A 313 9.48 -12.89 -1.65
N PHE A 314 9.16 -11.82 -0.95
CA PHE A 314 10.11 -11.08 -0.13
C PHE A 314 9.70 -11.15 1.33
N PRO A 315 10.63 -11.39 2.27
CA PRO A 315 10.27 -11.69 3.68
C PRO A 315 9.61 -10.53 4.41
N VAL A 316 9.92 -9.29 4.03
CA VAL A 316 9.44 -8.06 4.67
C VAL A 316 8.76 -7.12 3.66
N LEU A 317 8.05 -6.11 4.16
CA LEU A 317 7.45 -5.08 3.33
C LEU A 317 8.54 -4.17 2.75
N VAL A 318 8.47 -3.89 1.45
CA VAL A 318 9.35 -2.97 0.73
C VAL A 318 8.55 -1.78 0.22
N CYS A 319 9.00 -0.58 0.51
CA CYS A 319 8.43 0.66 0.01
C CYS A 319 9.47 1.48 -0.74
N ALA A 320 9.11 1.94 -1.92
CA ALA A 320 9.89 2.95 -2.64
C ALA A 320 8.95 3.82 -3.49
N ARG A 321 9.08 5.16 -3.33
CA ARG A 321 8.34 6.11 -4.16
C ARG A 321 8.71 5.99 -5.64
N ASP A 322 9.95 5.61 -5.92
CA ASP A 322 10.50 5.52 -7.26
C ASP A 322 10.21 4.19 -7.97
N PHE A 323 9.43 3.31 -7.36
CA PHE A 323 8.92 2.15 -8.08
C PHE A 323 8.13 2.59 -9.32
N ASN A 324 8.28 1.83 -10.39
CA ASN A 324 7.47 1.92 -11.59
C ASN A 324 6.42 0.81 -11.54
N PRO A 325 5.20 1.11 -11.03
CA PRO A 325 4.15 0.12 -10.91
C PRO A 325 3.56 -0.23 -12.26
N THR A 326 2.96 -1.41 -12.36
CA THR A 326 2.11 -1.81 -13.49
C THR A 326 0.94 -0.83 -13.67
N GLU A 327 0.36 -0.75 -14.87
CA GLU A 327 -0.77 0.15 -15.14
C GLU A 327 -1.95 -0.09 -14.17
N PRO A 328 -2.34 -1.36 -13.85
CA PRO A 328 -3.36 -1.59 -12.83
C PRO A 328 -2.85 -1.38 -11.40
N ARG A 329 -1.56 -1.10 -11.17
CA ARG A 329 -0.92 -0.95 -9.84
C ARG A 329 -1.07 -2.19 -8.96
N ASP A 330 -1.00 -3.38 -9.56
CA ASP A 330 -1.03 -4.70 -8.90
C ASP A 330 0.36 -5.33 -8.74
N GLY A 331 1.39 -4.57 -9.08
CA GLY A 331 2.78 -4.98 -9.02
C GLY A 331 3.72 -3.93 -9.57
N ILE A 332 4.93 -4.33 -9.88
CA ILE A 332 6.00 -3.53 -10.49
C ILE A 332 6.55 -4.24 -11.72
N PHE A 333 7.02 -3.49 -12.71
CA PHE A 333 7.62 -4.10 -13.88
C PHE A 333 8.95 -4.76 -13.55
N LEU A 334 9.01 -6.10 -13.61
CA LEU A 334 10.23 -6.91 -13.43
C LEU A 334 10.66 -7.59 -14.72
N THR A 335 9.77 -7.69 -15.72
CA THR A 335 10.05 -8.22 -17.05
C THR A 335 9.42 -7.36 -18.13
N CYS A 336 9.99 -7.38 -19.33
CA CYS A 336 9.46 -6.70 -20.49
C CYS A 336 8.77 -7.70 -21.42
N GLN A 337 7.47 -7.58 -21.60
CA GLN A 337 6.75 -8.28 -22.66
C GLN A 337 6.64 -7.45 -23.95
N SER A 338 7.03 -6.16 -23.96
CA SER A 338 7.03 -5.31 -25.16
C SER A 338 7.86 -4.03 -25.01
N ARG A 339 8.97 -3.95 -25.75
CA ARG A 339 9.71 -2.81 -26.34
C ARG A 339 10.27 -1.65 -25.50
N SER A 340 11.56 -1.52 -25.51
CA SER A 340 12.58 -0.41 -25.53
C SER A 340 12.50 0.82 -24.59
N LYS A 341 11.39 1.29 -24.07
CA LYS A 341 11.33 2.35 -23.03
C LYS A 341 11.14 1.82 -21.61
N ILE A 342 10.78 0.57 -21.48
CA ILE A 342 10.47 -0.11 -20.22
C ILE A 342 11.74 -0.68 -19.56
N ASP A 343 12.83 -0.82 -20.30
CA ASP A 343 14.07 -1.42 -19.77
C ASP A 343 14.66 -0.61 -18.60
N ASP A 344 14.65 0.73 -18.68
CA ASP A 344 15.12 1.59 -17.60
C ASP A 344 14.21 1.50 -16.34
N GLU A 345 12.91 1.41 -16.53
CA GLU A 345 11.94 1.26 -15.44
C GLU A 345 12.05 -0.11 -14.76
N ILE A 346 12.27 -1.17 -15.54
CA ILE A 346 12.53 -2.52 -15.03
C ILE A 346 13.82 -2.53 -14.21
N GLN A 347 14.90 -1.97 -14.76
CA GLN A 347 16.19 -1.93 -14.07
C GLN A 347 16.07 -1.15 -12.76
N GLN A 348 15.39 -0.01 -12.77
CA GLN A 348 15.14 0.77 -11.54
C GLN A 348 14.38 -0.05 -10.49
N ASN A 349 13.34 -0.77 -10.88
CA ASN A 349 12.59 -1.63 -9.97
C ASN A 349 13.47 -2.76 -9.39
N ARG A 350 14.31 -3.37 -10.23
CA ARG A 350 15.26 -4.42 -9.80
C ARG A 350 16.30 -3.87 -8.83
N ASP A 351 16.89 -2.71 -9.13
CA ASP A 351 17.85 -2.04 -8.26
C ASP A 351 17.28 -1.75 -6.87
N ILE A 352 16.00 -1.36 -6.80
CA ILE A 352 15.29 -1.12 -5.54
C ILE A 352 15.13 -2.43 -4.75
N ILE A 353 14.72 -3.53 -5.39
CA ILE A 353 14.57 -4.83 -4.70
C ILE A 353 15.94 -5.40 -4.27
N GLU A 354 16.97 -5.26 -5.08
CA GLU A 354 18.33 -5.65 -4.71
C GLU A 354 18.85 -4.85 -3.50
N ARG A 355 18.59 -3.54 -3.47
CA ARG A 355 18.87 -2.71 -2.29
C ARG A 355 18.05 -3.16 -1.07
N ALA A 356 16.80 -3.57 -1.26
CA ALA A 356 16.00 -4.14 -0.19
C ALA A 356 16.60 -5.43 0.36
N CYS A 357 17.28 -6.27 -0.45
CA CYS A 357 18.03 -7.43 0.05
C CYS A 357 19.17 -7.02 0.99
N GLU A 358 19.93 -5.98 0.64
CA GLU A 358 20.99 -5.47 1.51
C GLU A 358 20.43 -4.88 2.82
N LEU A 359 19.32 -4.16 2.74
CA LEU A 359 18.61 -3.65 3.93
C LEU A 359 18.08 -4.80 4.80
N TYR A 360 17.56 -5.85 4.18
CA TYR A 360 17.05 -7.02 4.89
C TYR A 360 18.16 -7.73 5.68
N LYS A 361 19.35 -7.87 5.11
CA LYS A 361 20.52 -8.37 5.83
C LYS A 361 20.85 -7.51 7.06
N LYS A 362 20.94 -6.18 6.87
CA LYS A 362 21.17 -5.23 7.97
C LYS A 362 20.08 -5.32 9.04
N LEU A 363 18.81 -5.52 8.64
CA LEU A 363 17.69 -5.69 9.57
C LEU A 363 17.85 -6.96 10.41
N LEU A 364 18.15 -8.11 9.79
CA LEU A 364 18.35 -9.36 10.52
C LEU A 364 19.51 -9.28 11.50
N GLU A 365 20.64 -8.72 11.08
CA GLU A 365 21.80 -8.48 11.95
C GLU A 365 21.43 -7.58 13.15
N TYR A 366 20.69 -6.50 12.87
CA TYR A 366 20.26 -5.54 13.89
C TYR A 366 19.33 -6.18 14.94
N VAL A 367 18.27 -6.88 14.51
CA VAL A 367 17.31 -7.48 15.44
C VAL A 367 17.92 -8.65 16.22
N ALA A 368 18.85 -9.38 15.62
CA ALA A 368 19.61 -10.44 16.27
C ALA A 368 20.55 -9.89 17.34
N GLU A 369 21.32 -8.82 17.05
CA GLU A 369 22.18 -8.13 18.03
C GLU A 369 21.37 -7.62 19.23
N LYS A 370 20.19 -7.05 18.97
CA LYS A 370 19.27 -6.57 20.01
C LYS A 370 18.50 -7.68 20.70
N ARG A 371 18.61 -8.92 20.25
CA ARG A 371 17.90 -10.10 20.77
C ARG A 371 16.39 -9.89 20.84
N TRP A 372 15.80 -9.32 19.80
CA TRP A 372 14.36 -9.14 19.72
C TRP A 372 13.66 -10.49 19.53
N ASN A 373 12.47 -10.61 20.09
CA ASN A 373 11.65 -11.81 19.94
C ASN A 373 10.86 -11.79 18.63
N GLY A 374 10.48 -12.97 18.13
CA GLY A 374 9.63 -13.07 16.94
C GLY A 374 10.40 -12.91 15.62
N ILE A 375 11.73 -13.04 15.58
CA ILE A 375 12.54 -12.92 14.35
C ILE A 375 12.04 -13.88 13.26
N TYR A 376 11.54 -15.06 13.61
CA TYR A 376 10.96 -16.04 12.70
C TYR A 376 9.81 -15.46 11.86
N ASN A 377 9.12 -14.41 12.31
CA ASN A 377 8.02 -13.78 11.57
C ASN A 377 8.48 -13.01 10.33
N ILE A 378 9.78 -12.67 10.25
CA ILE A 378 10.39 -11.99 9.10
C ILE A 378 11.35 -12.88 8.31
N THR A 379 11.29 -14.20 8.51
CA THR A 379 12.05 -15.19 7.70
C THR A 379 11.13 -16.00 6.78
N LYS A 380 9.83 -15.77 6.85
CA LYS A 380 8.86 -16.49 6.03
C LYS A 380 8.86 -15.94 4.61
N ILE A 381 9.27 -16.79 3.67
CA ILE A 381 9.19 -16.50 2.23
C ILE A 381 7.90 -17.13 1.70
N ASN A 382 7.02 -16.32 1.14
CA ASN A 382 5.77 -16.79 0.57
C ASN A 382 6.03 -17.66 -0.67
N SER A 383 5.21 -18.69 -0.83
CA SER A 383 5.10 -19.36 -2.13
C SER A 383 4.38 -18.44 -3.10
N TYR A 384 4.89 -18.32 -4.30
CA TYR A 384 4.34 -17.44 -5.33
C TYR A 384 4.04 -18.21 -6.60
N GLY A 385 2.97 -17.78 -7.28
CA GLY A 385 2.64 -18.26 -8.61
C GLY A 385 3.33 -17.42 -9.69
N SER A 386 3.01 -17.71 -10.95
CA SER A 386 3.45 -16.86 -12.06
C SER A 386 2.50 -15.69 -12.25
N LYS A 387 3.03 -14.47 -12.34
CA LYS A 387 2.31 -13.26 -12.73
C LYS A 387 2.94 -12.69 -14.00
N ASN A 388 2.15 -11.99 -14.80
CA ASN A 388 2.60 -11.44 -16.09
C ASN A 388 3.71 -10.38 -15.97
N TRP A 389 3.91 -9.80 -14.79
CA TRP A 389 4.97 -8.84 -14.51
C TRP A 389 6.20 -9.45 -13.78
N TYR A 390 6.16 -10.77 -13.47
CA TYR A 390 7.29 -11.49 -12.88
C TYR A 390 8.34 -11.87 -13.92
N ASP A 391 9.60 -11.71 -13.56
CA ASP A 391 10.71 -12.47 -14.11
C ASP A 391 11.04 -13.59 -13.12
N ASN A 392 10.59 -14.79 -13.43
CA ASN A 392 10.70 -15.91 -12.49
C ASN A 392 12.15 -16.32 -12.21
N GLU A 393 13.04 -16.24 -13.20
CA GLU A 393 14.46 -16.57 -13.02
C GLU A 393 15.15 -15.55 -12.08
N TRP A 394 14.95 -14.27 -12.35
CA TRP A 394 15.48 -13.22 -11.50
C TRP A 394 14.88 -13.25 -10.07
N LEU A 395 13.57 -13.52 -9.93
CA LEU A 395 12.93 -13.66 -8.62
C LEU A 395 13.46 -14.86 -7.83
N GLU A 396 13.81 -15.97 -8.51
CA GLU A 396 14.43 -17.12 -7.86
C GLU A 396 15.80 -16.74 -7.29
N ASP A 397 16.58 -15.94 -7.99
CA ASP A 397 17.86 -15.42 -7.49
C ASP A 397 17.64 -14.52 -6.25
N ILE A 398 16.65 -13.64 -6.26
CA ILE A 398 16.29 -12.83 -5.09
C ILE A 398 15.87 -13.69 -3.90
N VAL A 399 15.03 -14.69 -4.13
CA VAL A 399 14.62 -15.65 -3.09
C VAL A 399 15.81 -16.40 -2.52
N ASN A 400 16.72 -16.85 -3.38
CA ASN A 400 17.93 -17.55 -2.95
C ASN A 400 18.87 -16.63 -2.16
N ASN A 401 18.99 -15.36 -2.53
CA ASN A 401 19.72 -14.37 -1.75
C ASN A 401 19.09 -14.17 -0.35
N CYS A 402 17.77 -14.03 -0.26
CA CYS A 402 17.08 -13.95 1.03
C CYS A 402 17.31 -15.23 1.87
N LYS A 403 17.21 -16.42 1.27
CA LYS A 403 17.46 -17.68 1.95
C LYS A 403 18.91 -17.78 2.46
N TYR A 404 19.88 -17.39 1.63
CA TYR A 404 21.28 -17.36 2.03
C TYR A 404 21.50 -16.44 3.23
N THR A 405 20.91 -15.24 3.21
CA THR A 405 20.97 -14.30 4.33
C THR A 405 20.38 -14.89 5.61
N ILE A 406 19.21 -15.56 5.53
CA ILE A 406 18.58 -16.22 6.67
C ILE A 406 19.46 -17.36 7.23
N LEU A 407 20.09 -18.15 6.36
CA LEU A 407 20.93 -19.29 6.76
C LEU A 407 22.18 -18.83 7.52
N HIS A 408 22.81 -17.73 7.09
CA HIS A 408 24.13 -17.31 7.58
C HIS A 408 24.09 -16.19 8.63
N THR A 409 22.90 -15.63 8.95
CA THR A 409 22.76 -14.64 10.02
C THR A 409 22.45 -15.34 11.36
N PRO A 410 23.10 -14.99 12.47
CA PRO A 410 22.90 -15.63 13.78
C PRO A 410 21.59 -15.16 14.44
N ILE A 411 20.46 -15.60 13.90
CA ILE A 411 19.10 -15.18 14.28
C ILE A 411 18.36 -16.16 15.19
N ILE A 412 18.90 -17.36 15.38
CA ILE A 412 18.26 -18.41 16.20
C ILE A 412 18.77 -18.32 17.64
N CYS A 413 17.88 -18.06 18.58
CA CYS A 413 18.17 -18.26 19.99
C CYS A 413 18.10 -19.77 20.26
N THR A 414 19.22 -20.38 20.65
CA THR A 414 19.32 -21.81 20.89
C THR A 414 18.92 -22.21 22.33
N GLY A 415 18.78 -23.48 22.58
CA GLY A 415 18.38 -24.00 23.90
C GLY A 415 19.33 -23.64 25.05
N ASN A 416 20.58 -23.30 24.77
CA ASN A 416 21.52 -22.77 25.76
C ASN A 416 21.55 -21.24 25.85
N GLY A 417 20.68 -20.52 25.08
CA GLY A 417 20.55 -19.07 25.06
C GLY A 417 21.56 -18.33 24.16
N SER A 418 22.33 -19.05 23.35
CA SER A 418 23.25 -18.44 22.37
C SER A 418 22.47 -18.04 21.09
N MET A 419 22.90 -16.95 20.43
CA MET A 419 22.43 -16.62 19.09
C MET A 419 23.32 -17.31 18.06
N MET A 420 22.72 -18.14 17.22
CA MET A 420 23.41 -18.95 16.22
C MET A 420 22.78 -18.80 14.84
N ALA A 421 23.58 -18.95 13.80
CA ALA A 421 23.11 -19.08 12.42
C ALA A 421 22.67 -20.54 12.17
N LEU A 422 21.84 -20.74 11.14
CA LEU A 422 21.50 -22.11 10.68
C LEU A 422 22.69 -22.81 10.05
N GLN A 423 23.55 -22.06 9.34
CA GLN A 423 24.78 -22.55 8.73
C GLN A 423 25.93 -21.59 9.04
N ASP A 424 27.16 -22.10 9.04
CA ASP A 424 28.35 -21.28 9.13
C ASP A 424 28.86 -20.82 7.75
N ASP A 425 29.98 -20.07 7.73
CA ASP A 425 30.57 -19.55 6.49
C ASP A 425 31.09 -20.65 5.53
N PHE A 426 31.19 -21.89 6.00
CA PHE A 426 31.57 -23.06 5.20
C PHE A 426 30.35 -23.92 4.81
N GLU A 427 29.14 -23.39 5.01
CA GLU A 427 27.87 -24.07 4.75
C GLU A 427 27.61 -25.32 5.63
N TYR A 428 28.38 -25.49 6.74
CA TYR A 428 28.06 -26.55 7.72
C TYR A 428 26.89 -26.14 8.60
N GLU A 429 25.99 -27.10 8.78
CA GLU A 429 24.80 -26.93 9.60
C GLU A 429 25.16 -26.74 11.08
N GLN A 430 24.71 -25.63 11.65
CA GLN A 430 24.97 -25.29 13.05
C GLN A 430 23.72 -25.51 13.93
N VAL A 431 22.54 -25.20 13.41
CA VAL A 431 21.28 -25.36 14.13
C VAL A 431 20.31 -26.25 13.33
N PHE A 432 19.70 -27.20 14.00
CA PHE A 432 18.74 -28.13 13.42
C PHE A 432 17.32 -27.78 13.85
N ILE A 433 16.41 -27.80 12.88
CA ILE A 433 14.99 -27.61 13.12
C ILE A 433 14.31 -28.98 13.19
N ILE A 434 13.72 -29.32 14.31
CA ILE A 434 13.03 -30.60 14.51
C ILE A 434 11.85 -30.70 13.55
N SER A 435 11.86 -31.68 12.64
CA SER A 435 10.99 -31.72 11.47
C SER A 435 9.70 -32.54 11.64
N GLU A 436 9.48 -33.11 12.83
CA GLU A 436 8.27 -33.89 13.07
C GLU A 436 6.99 -33.07 12.92
N SER A 437 6.00 -33.64 12.24
CA SER A 437 4.75 -32.93 11.91
C SER A 437 3.87 -32.67 13.14
N LYS A 438 3.92 -33.56 14.13
CA LYS A 438 3.13 -33.49 15.37
C LYS A 438 3.87 -32.66 16.42
N GLU A 439 3.25 -31.64 16.94
CA GLU A 439 3.82 -30.77 17.99
C GLU A 439 4.25 -31.54 19.23
N GLU A 440 3.40 -32.46 19.70
CA GLU A 440 3.69 -33.31 20.87
C GLU A 440 4.96 -34.15 20.69
N ILE A 441 5.27 -34.60 19.47
CA ILE A 441 6.49 -35.36 19.18
C ILE A 441 7.66 -34.41 19.14
N ARG A 442 7.54 -33.24 18.49
CA ARG A 442 8.60 -32.22 18.49
C ARG A 442 9.01 -31.82 19.91
N GLU A 443 8.05 -31.64 20.83
CA GLU A 443 8.34 -31.34 22.22
C GLU A 443 9.17 -32.42 22.91
N LYS A 444 8.81 -33.70 22.71
CA LYS A 444 9.56 -34.82 23.29
C LYS A 444 10.96 -34.96 22.69
N GLU A 445 11.10 -34.75 21.40
CA GLU A 445 12.40 -34.72 20.74
C GLU A 445 13.24 -33.54 21.25
N TRP A 446 12.61 -32.38 21.45
CA TRP A 446 13.27 -31.21 22.03
C TRP A 446 13.77 -31.52 23.46
N ASP A 447 12.94 -32.12 24.33
CA ASP A 447 13.32 -32.48 25.68
C ASP A 447 14.56 -33.41 25.70
N LEU A 448 14.66 -34.32 24.75
CA LEU A 448 15.80 -35.21 24.62
C LEU A 448 17.05 -34.48 24.10
N LEU A 449 16.90 -33.74 22.99
CA LEU A 449 18.01 -33.03 22.34
C LEU A 449 18.55 -31.88 23.19
N SER A 450 17.71 -31.23 24.00
CA SER A 450 18.13 -30.16 24.91
C SER A 450 19.14 -30.61 25.98
N VAL A 451 19.17 -31.90 26.30
CA VAL A 451 20.15 -32.46 27.22
C VAL A 451 21.49 -32.78 26.52
N ILE A 452 21.42 -33.14 25.24
CA ILE A 452 22.56 -33.66 24.48
C ILE A 452 23.29 -32.50 23.74
N MET A 453 22.53 -31.66 23.04
CA MET A 453 23.02 -30.59 22.16
C MET A 453 22.16 -29.31 22.21
N PRO A 454 22.01 -28.67 23.38
CA PRO A 454 21.16 -27.50 23.52
C PRO A 454 21.58 -26.31 22.64
N GLU A 455 22.87 -26.25 22.26
CA GLU A 455 23.41 -25.21 21.38
C GLU A 455 23.04 -25.41 19.90
N LYS A 456 22.57 -26.60 19.51
CA LYS A 456 22.24 -26.95 18.12
C LYS A 456 20.73 -26.97 17.80
N ILE A 457 19.88 -26.64 18.76
CA ILE A 457 18.42 -26.60 18.56
C ILE A 457 17.87 -25.24 19.00
N PRO A 458 16.78 -24.73 18.41
CA PRO A 458 16.12 -23.50 18.88
C PRO A 458 15.67 -23.62 20.33
N CYS A 459 15.54 -22.51 21.03
CA CYS A 459 14.93 -22.47 22.35
C CYS A 459 13.50 -23.04 22.31
N ARG A 460 13.00 -23.54 23.44
CA ARG A 460 11.72 -24.25 23.53
C ARG A 460 10.55 -23.40 23.04
N GLU A 461 10.56 -22.14 23.41
CA GLU A 461 9.51 -21.17 23.12
C GLU A 461 9.35 -20.91 21.61
N ASP A 462 10.43 -21.02 20.85
CA ASP A 462 10.47 -20.67 19.43
C ASP A 462 10.52 -21.86 18.47
N MET A 463 10.71 -23.10 18.95
CA MET A 463 10.92 -24.25 18.08
C MET A 463 9.78 -24.49 17.09
N HIS A 464 8.51 -24.32 17.52
CA HIS A 464 7.35 -24.49 16.63
C HIS A 464 7.24 -23.35 15.62
N ASN A 465 7.61 -22.15 16.02
CA ASN A 465 7.58 -20.97 15.16
C ASN A 465 8.64 -21.07 14.06
N TRP A 466 9.85 -21.50 14.40
CA TRP A 466 10.90 -21.77 13.42
C TRP A 466 10.53 -22.89 12.46
N TYR A 467 9.92 -23.97 12.94
CA TYR A 467 9.41 -25.02 12.08
C TYR A 467 8.40 -24.52 11.04
N ASN A 468 7.49 -23.59 11.43
CA ASN A 468 6.43 -23.06 10.58
C ASN A 468 6.90 -21.92 9.64
N SER A 469 7.97 -21.20 9.98
CA SER A 469 8.42 -20.03 9.23
C SER A 469 9.44 -20.37 8.13
N LEU A 470 10.28 -21.35 8.35
CA LEU A 470 11.30 -21.76 7.39
C LEU A 470 10.73 -22.68 6.32
N TRP A 471 11.31 -22.64 5.12
CA TRP A 471 10.90 -23.47 3.99
C TRP A 471 11.16 -24.96 4.24
N ASN A 472 10.51 -25.82 3.46
CA ASN A 472 10.73 -27.25 3.52
C ASN A 472 12.21 -27.55 3.19
N ASN A 473 12.82 -28.48 3.90
CA ASN A 473 14.23 -28.87 3.77
C ASN A 473 15.27 -27.84 4.28
N CYS A 474 14.86 -26.79 4.99
CA CYS A 474 15.79 -25.88 5.62
C CYS A 474 16.28 -26.46 6.96
N ASN A 475 17.42 -27.11 6.98
CA ASN A 475 18.03 -27.72 8.18
C ASN A 475 16.99 -28.45 9.06
N LYS A 476 15.99 -29.09 8.44
CA LYS A 476 14.92 -29.81 9.11
C LYS A 476 15.28 -31.29 9.22
N TYR A 477 15.52 -31.74 10.43
CA TYR A 477 15.91 -33.10 10.72
C TYR A 477 14.92 -33.78 11.66
N ASN A 478 14.61 -35.06 11.39
CA ASN A 478 14.00 -35.92 12.36
C ASN A 478 15.07 -36.68 13.14
N PHE A 479 14.67 -37.25 14.26
CA PHE A 479 15.58 -38.01 15.15
C PHE A 479 16.33 -39.14 14.43
N CYS A 480 15.68 -39.80 13.47
CA CYS A 480 16.31 -40.89 12.70
C CYS A 480 17.45 -40.40 11.81
N LEU A 481 17.29 -39.22 11.19
CA LEU A 481 18.32 -38.63 10.33
C LEU A 481 19.52 -38.12 11.14
N LEU A 482 19.27 -37.51 12.29
CA LEU A 482 20.34 -37.09 13.23
C LEU A 482 21.16 -38.29 13.70
N TYR A 483 20.52 -39.40 14.06
CA TYR A 483 21.22 -40.63 14.50
C TYR A 483 22.05 -41.26 13.38
N THR A 484 21.59 -41.20 12.14
CA THR A 484 22.30 -41.80 11.00
C THR A 484 23.50 -40.93 10.54
N SER A 485 23.40 -39.61 10.69
CA SER A 485 24.54 -38.69 10.36
C SER A 485 25.68 -38.81 11.35
N ASP A 486 25.39 -38.89 12.65
CA ASP A 486 26.41 -39.09 13.69
C ASP A 486 27.10 -40.46 13.59
N ALA A 487 26.36 -41.49 13.17
CA ALA A 487 26.96 -42.82 12.98
C ALA A 487 27.85 -42.97 11.74
N ALA A 488 27.75 -42.01 10.78
CA ALA A 488 28.59 -41.98 9.60
C ALA A 488 29.95 -41.29 9.83
N ASP A 489 30.04 -40.38 10.79
CA ASP A 489 31.26 -39.68 11.14
C ASP A 489 32.16 -40.48 12.10
N ASP A 490 31.63 -41.54 12.76
CA ASP A 490 32.36 -42.47 13.64
C ASP A 490 32.85 -43.74 12.93
N LEU A 491 32.66 -43.85 11.58
CA LEU A 491 33.15 -44.95 10.73
C LEU A 491 34.18 -44.44 9.71
#